data_aa5413b69fec158531e043932b4d0279
#
_entry.id   aa5413b69fec158531e043932b4d0279
#
_cell.length_a   1.000
_cell.length_b   1.000
_cell.length_c   1.000
_cell.angle_alpha   90.00
_cell.angle_beta   90.00
_cell.angle_gamma   90.00
#
_symmetry.space_group_name_H-M   'P 1'
#
loop_
_entity.id
_entity.type
_entity.pdbx_description
1 polymer ?
#
loop_
_entity_poly.entity_id
_entity_poly.type
_entity_poly.pdbx_seq_one_letter_code
_entity_poly.pdbx_strand_id
1 'polypeptide(L)'
;MKENGYMTIYLALTLGVMISLCLALIEGCRCRGICLETECVMDIGMDSILAEYHRELFAQYNLFAVDCSYGTVHGTTKLTEEHLLEYMNHNFSLEDIFLDKFLYRDFFALEAEKAEMTKAAFVTDGDGEVFRRMAVDAIEDDVGIGLLQQIKEWVKTIKSRGLLERSVEEEKQTVDAQIREYDGRETADGKVIHIENPTEALEEKKKSGILSLVLPEEEISDRRIETEQFIEAREERDQINRGNIALQSQTEWEKEKERILFHEYLLKYMGRYSTEKKTSPLWYQVEYIIAGEESDRENLRYVINRIFAIREAVNAAYLFGSEEKYAIAEALGEALAAVMMVPEIGELFTISLILGWAFAESVYDVRTMLAGDKIPLLKSDSTWHCGLQMILQGNLTDEGRSGDADAVTDLGYEDYLRIFLLLCDERTVTYRAMNIVEQDIRVTPGNQNFCLDACIAELQMNVRVKSRYGYSVEIERQKSYITSFEAATGMSE
;
A
#
# COMPACT_ATOMS: atom_id res chain seq x y z
N MET A 1 -84.58 21.53 -45.01
CA MET A 1 -83.17 22.02 -44.80
C MET A 1 -82.69 22.04 -43.33
N LYS A 2 -83.18 21.16 -42.46
CA LYS A 2 -82.73 21.11 -41.06
C LYS A 2 -81.85 19.87 -40.72
N GLU A 3 -81.68 18.92 -41.63
CA GLU A 3 -80.93 17.68 -41.34
C GLU A 3 -79.40 17.84 -41.61
N ASN A 4 -78.97 18.73 -42.52
CA ASN A 4 -77.57 18.87 -42.85
C ASN A 4 -76.74 19.55 -41.73
N GLY A 5 -77.39 20.27 -40.81
CA GLY A 5 -76.69 20.94 -39.70
C GLY A 5 -76.19 19.99 -38.62
N TYR A 6 -76.90 18.88 -38.36
CA TYR A 6 -76.49 17.86 -37.34
C TYR A 6 -75.26 17.07 -37.83
N MET A 7 -75.26 16.73 -39.16
CA MET A 7 -74.10 16.00 -39.75
C MET A 7 -72.83 16.79 -39.66
N THR A 8 -72.85 18.10 -39.94
CA THR A 8 -71.61 18.97 -39.83
C THR A 8 -71.17 19.15 -38.42
N ILE A 9 -72.10 19.26 -37.45
CA ILE A 9 -71.70 19.36 -36.02
C ILE A 9 -71.11 18.04 -35.55
N TYR A 10 -71.72 16.89 -35.91
CA TYR A 10 -71.20 15.55 -35.58
C TYR A 10 -69.80 15.34 -36.19
N LEU A 11 -69.63 15.67 -37.48
CA LEU A 11 -68.36 15.55 -38.17
C LEU A 11 -67.22 16.45 -37.51
N ALA A 12 -67.61 17.68 -37.14
CA ALA A 12 -66.68 18.58 -36.44
C ALA A 12 -66.27 18.06 -35.05
N LEU A 13 -67.25 17.52 -34.30
CA LEU A 13 -66.95 16.92 -33.01
C LEU A 13 -66.08 15.65 -33.12
N THR A 14 -66.37 14.76 -34.05
CA THR A 14 -65.58 13.53 -34.28
C THR A 14 -64.17 13.89 -34.74
N LEU A 15 -64.02 14.88 -35.66
CA LEU A 15 -62.73 15.37 -36.12
C LEU A 15 -61.94 16.01 -34.95
N GLY A 16 -62.61 16.77 -34.08
CA GLY A 16 -61.98 17.36 -32.87
C GLY A 16 -61.48 16.30 -31.90
N VAL A 17 -62.27 15.24 -31.68
CA VAL A 17 -61.85 14.12 -30.84
C VAL A 17 -60.66 13.37 -31.47
N MET A 18 -60.69 13.11 -32.78
CA MET A 18 -59.56 12.46 -33.47
C MET A 18 -58.28 13.28 -33.40
N ILE A 19 -58.37 14.60 -33.64
CA ILE A 19 -57.20 15.49 -33.54
C ILE A 19 -56.67 15.50 -32.12
N SER A 20 -57.53 15.59 -31.09
CA SER A 20 -57.07 15.61 -29.70
C SER A 20 -56.41 14.28 -29.32
N LEU A 21 -56.91 13.14 -29.83
CA LEU A 21 -56.27 11.81 -29.61
C LEU A 21 -54.90 11.74 -30.29
N CYS A 22 -54.78 12.21 -31.54
CA CYS A 22 -53.51 12.28 -32.26
C CYS A 22 -52.48 13.14 -31.51
N LEU A 23 -52.91 14.33 -31.04
CA LEU A 23 -52.04 15.22 -30.27
C LEU A 23 -51.60 14.56 -28.93
N ALA A 24 -52.47 13.87 -28.24
CA ALA A 24 -52.16 13.16 -27.03
C ALA A 24 -51.15 12.01 -27.27
N LEU A 25 -51.27 11.28 -28.38
CA LEU A 25 -50.32 10.23 -28.77
C LEU A 25 -48.96 10.82 -29.12
N ILE A 26 -48.93 11.93 -29.88
CA ILE A 26 -47.67 12.64 -30.23
C ILE A 26 -46.97 13.11 -28.95
N GLU A 27 -47.71 13.71 -28.01
CA GLU A 27 -47.13 14.19 -26.75
C GLU A 27 -46.62 13.04 -25.88
N GLY A 28 -47.37 11.90 -25.85
CA GLY A 28 -46.91 10.69 -25.17
C GLY A 28 -45.62 10.12 -25.76
N CYS A 29 -45.46 10.13 -27.09
CA CYS A 29 -44.22 9.74 -27.76
C CYS A 29 -43.08 10.74 -27.45
N ARG A 30 -43.39 12.05 -27.45
CA ARG A 30 -42.42 13.10 -27.10
C ARG A 30 -41.90 12.93 -25.68
N CYS A 31 -42.79 12.73 -24.71
CA CYS A 31 -42.37 12.51 -23.32
C CYS A 31 -41.45 11.28 -23.15
N ARG A 32 -41.76 10.19 -23.87
CA ARG A 32 -40.85 9.01 -23.85
C ARG A 32 -39.53 9.27 -24.52
N GLY A 33 -39.51 10.01 -25.63
CA GLY A 33 -38.28 10.44 -26.29
C GLY A 33 -37.42 11.31 -25.39
N ILE A 34 -38.02 12.27 -24.69
CA ILE A 34 -37.32 13.12 -23.69
C ILE A 34 -36.69 12.26 -22.59
N CYS A 35 -37.42 11.29 -22.04
CA CYS A 35 -36.89 10.39 -21.01
C CYS A 35 -35.66 9.61 -21.52
N LEU A 36 -35.77 9.02 -22.71
CA LEU A 36 -34.69 8.22 -23.30
C LEU A 36 -33.46 9.06 -23.60
N GLU A 37 -33.66 10.24 -24.22
CA GLU A 37 -32.55 11.14 -24.55
C GLU A 37 -31.86 11.66 -23.28
N THR A 38 -32.63 12.00 -22.24
CA THR A 38 -32.08 12.41 -20.94
C THR A 38 -31.22 11.29 -20.33
N GLU A 39 -31.67 10.04 -20.41
CA GLU A 39 -30.90 8.88 -19.90
C GLU A 39 -29.61 8.69 -20.70
N CYS A 40 -29.69 8.70 -22.03
CA CYS A 40 -28.50 8.55 -22.87
C CYS A 40 -27.48 9.70 -22.67
N VAL A 41 -27.95 10.95 -22.62
CA VAL A 41 -27.06 12.09 -22.42
C VAL A 41 -26.49 12.11 -21.00
N MET A 42 -27.25 11.69 -20.01
CA MET A 42 -26.72 11.52 -18.65
C MET A 42 -25.62 10.47 -18.60
N ASP A 43 -25.80 9.33 -19.29
CA ASP A 43 -24.80 8.28 -19.39
C ASP A 43 -23.51 8.83 -20.02
N ILE A 44 -23.61 9.51 -21.17
CA ILE A 44 -22.47 10.13 -21.83
C ILE A 44 -21.79 11.18 -20.92
N GLY A 45 -22.57 12.00 -20.23
CA GLY A 45 -22.05 13.00 -19.29
C GLY A 45 -21.30 12.38 -18.11
N MET A 46 -21.84 11.32 -17.54
CA MET A 46 -21.19 10.59 -16.45
C MET A 46 -19.90 9.89 -16.91
N ASP A 47 -19.93 9.26 -18.09
CA ASP A 47 -18.73 8.65 -18.68
C ASP A 47 -17.65 9.71 -18.98
N SER A 48 -18.06 10.92 -19.39
CA SER A 48 -17.15 12.05 -19.60
C SER A 48 -16.50 12.52 -18.29
N ILE A 49 -17.25 12.59 -17.19
CA ILE A 49 -16.68 12.86 -15.86
C ILE A 49 -15.67 11.79 -15.46
N LEU A 50 -15.97 10.51 -15.67
CA LEU A 50 -15.03 9.43 -15.38
C LEU A 50 -13.78 9.50 -16.26
N ALA A 51 -13.89 9.97 -17.50
CA ALA A 51 -12.74 10.17 -18.38
C ALA A 51 -11.78 11.29 -17.90
N GLU A 52 -12.21 12.14 -16.96
CA GLU A 52 -11.38 13.12 -16.26
C GLU A 52 -10.54 12.53 -15.12
N TYR A 53 -10.42 11.20 -15.04
CA TYR A 53 -9.62 10.53 -14.01
C TYR A 53 -8.18 11.05 -13.96
N HIS A 54 -7.58 11.01 -12.77
CA HIS A 54 -6.22 11.50 -12.57
C HIS A 54 -5.19 10.55 -13.19
N ARG A 55 -4.60 10.96 -14.31
CA ARG A 55 -3.73 10.10 -15.16
C ARG A 55 -2.49 9.61 -14.44
N GLU A 56 -1.81 10.44 -13.67
CA GLU A 56 -0.60 10.05 -12.95
C GLU A 56 -0.91 9.06 -11.82
N LEU A 57 -2.04 9.24 -11.12
CA LEU A 57 -2.48 8.31 -10.09
C LEU A 57 -2.75 6.92 -10.68
N PHE A 58 -3.41 6.87 -11.83
CA PHE A 58 -3.66 5.62 -12.55
C PHE A 58 -2.37 5.01 -13.10
N ALA A 59 -1.51 5.80 -13.75
CA ALA A 59 -0.29 5.30 -14.39
C ALA A 59 0.73 4.75 -13.40
N GLN A 60 0.88 5.37 -12.21
CA GLN A 60 1.87 4.97 -11.22
C GLN A 60 1.35 3.90 -10.24
N TYR A 61 0.06 3.93 -9.92
CA TYR A 61 -0.53 3.15 -8.83
C TYR A 61 -1.72 2.28 -9.25
N ASN A 62 -2.15 2.36 -10.51
CA ASN A 62 -3.34 1.69 -11.03
C ASN A 62 -4.60 1.99 -10.19
N LEU A 63 -4.71 3.23 -9.68
CA LEU A 63 -5.86 3.72 -8.91
C LEU A 63 -6.69 4.65 -9.79
N PHE A 64 -7.93 4.28 -10.04
CA PHE A 64 -8.83 5.03 -10.89
C PHE A 64 -9.73 5.94 -10.04
N ALA A 65 -9.44 7.24 -10.01
CA ALA A 65 -10.21 8.23 -9.28
C ALA A 65 -10.21 9.58 -10.01
N VAL A 66 -11.28 10.35 -9.83
CA VAL A 66 -11.43 11.70 -10.39
C VAL A 66 -11.02 12.72 -9.34
N ASP A 67 -10.04 13.58 -9.67
CA ASP A 67 -9.61 14.67 -8.80
C ASP A 67 -10.59 15.86 -8.93
N CYS A 68 -11.48 16.03 -7.94
CA CYS A 68 -12.46 17.13 -7.93
C CYS A 68 -11.84 18.49 -7.58
N SER A 69 -10.54 18.56 -7.31
CA SER A 69 -9.84 19.84 -7.14
C SER A 69 -9.48 20.49 -8.48
N TYR A 70 -9.39 19.72 -9.55
CA TYR A 70 -8.96 20.16 -10.88
C TYR A 70 -7.67 21.00 -10.84
N GLY A 71 -6.72 20.60 -9.98
CA GLY A 71 -5.43 21.29 -9.80
C GLY A 71 -5.50 22.54 -8.91
N THR A 72 -6.64 22.86 -8.32
CA THR A 72 -6.77 23.95 -7.34
C THR A 72 -6.39 23.47 -5.93
N VAL A 73 -6.14 24.41 -5.01
CA VAL A 73 -5.80 24.08 -3.61
C VAL A 73 -7.01 23.53 -2.84
N HIS A 74 -8.23 23.81 -3.31
CA HIS A 74 -9.47 23.42 -2.64
C HIS A 74 -10.26 22.44 -3.50
N GLY A 75 -10.34 21.18 -3.05
CA GLY A 75 -11.26 20.20 -3.65
C GLY A 75 -12.72 20.61 -3.37
N THR A 76 -13.51 20.72 -4.42
CA THR A 76 -14.96 20.99 -4.32
C THR A 76 -15.71 20.20 -5.39
N THR A 77 -16.79 19.54 -4.99
CA THR A 77 -17.65 18.82 -5.94
C THR A 77 -18.37 19.73 -6.93
N LYS A 78 -18.41 21.05 -6.68
CA LYS A 78 -19.10 22.01 -7.55
C LYS A 78 -18.53 22.05 -8.96
N LEU A 79 -17.20 21.96 -9.10
CA LEU A 79 -16.59 21.93 -10.43
C LEU A 79 -17.02 20.68 -11.22
N THR A 80 -17.07 19.52 -10.55
CA THR A 80 -17.55 18.27 -11.17
C THR A 80 -19.04 18.39 -11.56
N GLU A 81 -19.87 19.04 -10.73
CA GLU A 81 -21.27 19.32 -11.02
C GLU A 81 -21.41 20.27 -12.26
N GLU A 82 -20.58 21.31 -12.34
CA GLU A 82 -20.54 22.25 -13.47
C GLU A 82 -20.08 21.56 -14.76
N HIS A 83 -19.05 20.72 -14.71
CA HIS A 83 -18.58 19.93 -15.86
C HIS A 83 -19.67 18.97 -16.36
N LEU A 84 -20.40 18.31 -15.47
CA LEU A 84 -21.52 17.45 -15.87
C LEU A 84 -22.59 18.25 -16.61
N LEU A 85 -22.98 19.43 -16.10
CA LEU A 85 -23.93 20.32 -16.76
C LEU A 85 -23.44 20.75 -18.15
N GLU A 86 -22.15 21.08 -18.28
CA GLU A 86 -21.54 21.47 -19.54
C GLU A 86 -21.59 20.31 -20.56
N TYR A 87 -21.17 19.10 -20.16
CA TYR A 87 -21.23 17.92 -21.02
C TYR A 87 -22.65 17.58 -21.45
N MET A 88 -23.61 17.60 -20.53
CA MET A 88 -25.00 17.32 -20.86
C MET A 88 -25.57 18.37 -21.80
N ASN A 89 -25.38 19.68 -21.55
CA ASN A 89 -25.88 20.75 -22.41
C ASN A 89 -25.22 20.75 -23.78
N HIS A 90 -23.94 20.39 -23.87
CA HIS A 90 -23.26 20.23 -25.15
C HIS A 90 -23.88 19.06 -25.96
N ASN A 91 -24.20 17.95 -25.34
CA ASN A 91 -24.81 16.80 -25.99
C ASN A 91 -26.32 17.02 -26.33
N PHE A 92 -27.02 17.89 -25.62
CA PHE A 92 -28.38 18.31 -25.98
C PHE A 92 -28.37 19.32 -27.13
N SER A 93 -27.25 20.01 -27.40
CA SER A 93 -27.17 20.99 -28.48
C SER A 93 -26.91 20.31 -29.82
N LEU A 94 -27.73 20.63 -30.82
CA LEU A 94 -27.57 20.13 -32.20
C LEU A 94 -26.62 21.03 -33.04
N GLU A 95 -25.87 21.97 -32.41
CA GLU A 95 -25.11 23.00 -33.16
C GLU A 95 -23.95 22.40 -33.97
N ASP A 96 -23.41 21.24 -33.59
CA ASP A 96 -22.27 20.60 -34.28
C ASP A 96 -22.65 19.59 -35.37
N ILE A 97 -23.93 19.34 -35.61
CA ILE A 97 -24.33 18.45 -36.68
C ILE A 97 -24.30 19.20 -37.99
N PHE A 98 -23.32 18.91 -38.83
CA PHE A 98 -23.00 19.50 -40.15
C PHE A 98 -24.11 19.30 -41.23
N LEU A 99 -25.26 18.73 -40.87
CA LEU A 99 -26.38 18.50 -41.77
C LEU A 99 -27.43 19.59 -41.60
N ASP A 100 -27.39 20.52 -42.55
CA ASP A 100 -28.40 21.51 -42.96
C ASP A 100 -29.40 21.92 -41.84
N LYS A 101 -29.16 23.09 -41.23
CA LYS A 101 -30.04 23.75 -40.23
C LYS A 101 -31.52 23.84 -40.64
N PHE A 102 -31.88 23.45 -41.87
CA PHE A 102 -33.24 23.48 -42.42
C PHE A 102 -34.01 22.19 -42.19
N LEU A 103 -33.35 21.06 -41.96
CA LEU A 103 -33.98 19.72 -41.85
C LEU A 103 -34.15 19.19 -40.45
N TYR A 104 -33.35 19.66 -39.50
CA TYR A 104 -33.41 19.21 -38.11
C TYR A 104 -33.96 20.31 -37.21
N ARG A 105 -35.19 20.12 -36.75
CA ARG A 105 -35.73 20.89 -35.62
C ARG A 105 -35.56 20.06 -34.37
N ASP A 106 -34.94 20.64 -33.36
CA ASP A 106 -34.91 20.07 -32.03
C ASP A 106 -36.36 19.97 -31.48
N PHE A 107 -36.93 18.76 -31.47
CA PHE A 107 -38.28 18.50 -30.98
C PHE A 107 -38.37 18.43 -29.46
N PHE A 108 -37.25 18.22 -28.78
CA PHE A 108 -37.22 18.06 -27.33
C PHE A 108 -36.80 19.32 -26.61
N ALA A 109 -35.89 20.11 -27.19
CA ALA A 109 -35.34 21.37 -26.64
C ALA A 109 -34.98 21.20 -25.16
N LEU A 110 -34.09 20.22 -24.89
CA LEU A 110 -33.68 19.86 -23.56
C LEU A 110 -32.56 20.77 -23.05
N GLU A 111 -32.61 21.11 -21.79
CA GLU A 111 -31.59 21.83 -21.08
C GLU A 111 -31.42 21.24 -19.68
N ALA A 112 -30.18 20.90 -19.32
CA ALA A 112 -29.84 20.52 -17.95
C ALA A 112 -29.69 21.82 -17.12
N GLU A 113 -30.61 22.03 -16.16
CA GLU A 113 -30.66 23.23 -15.32
C GLU A 113 -29.82 23.10 -14.05
N LYS A 114 -29.72 21.88 -13.50
CA LYS A 114 -29.02 21.62 -12.25
C LYS A 114 -28.44 20.21 -12.24
N ALA A 115 -27.18 20.10 -11.85
CA ALA A 115 -26.59 18.86 -11.40
C ALA A 115 -26.19 19.00 -9.92
N GLU A 116 -26.33 17.95 -9.16
CA GLU A 116 -26.02 17.92 -7.74
C GLU A 116 -25.44 16.58 -7.37
N MET A 117 -24.28 16.58 -6.76
CA MET A 117 -23.67 15.36 -6.22
C MET A 117 -24.34 14.99 -4.91
N THR A 118 -25.11 13.89 -4.92
CA THR A 118 -25.89 13.45 -3.76
C THR A 118 -25.10 12.54 -2.84
N LYS A 119 -24.12 11.79 -3.39
CA LYS A 119 -23.18 10.95 -2.64
C LYS A 119 -21.82 10.97 -3.34
N ALA A 120 -20.76 10.93 -2.54
CA ALA A 120 -19.40 10.73 -3.01
C ALA A 120 -18.65 9.85 -2.00
N ALA A 121 -17.81 8.95 -2.50
CA ALA A 121 -16.81 8.24 -1.71
C ALA A 121 -15.43 8.73 -2.12
N PHE A 122 -14.72 9.34 -1.20
CA PHE A 122 -13.36 9.80 -1.44
C PHE A 122 -12.36 8.69 -1.13
N VAL A 123 -11.24 8.70 -1.81
CA VAL A 123 -10.19 7.68 -1.65
C VAL A 123 -9.73 7.52 -0.20
N THR A 124 -9.74 8.60 0.58
CA THR A 124 -9.33 8.61 2.00
C THR A 124 -10.44 8.26 2.99
N ASP A 125 -11.68 8.02 2.53
CA ASP A 125 -12.82 7.75 3.40
C ASP A 125 -12.68 6.42 4.17
N GLY A 126 -13.30 6.36 5.37
CA GLY A 126 -13.29 5.16 6.21
C GLY A 126 -11.89 4.79 6.72
N ASP A 127 -11.09 5.77 7.16
CA ASP A 127 -9.69 5.53 7.54
C ASP A 127 -8.88 4.85 6.40
N GLY A 128 -9.14 5.26 5.14
CA GLY A 128 -8.50 4.71 3.95
C GLY A 128 -9.05 3.36 3.48
N GLU A 129 -10.23 2.97 3.92
CA GLU A 129 -10.90 1.74 3.47
C GLU A 129 -11.15 1.73 1.96
N VAL A 130 -11.55 2.90 1.41
CA VAL A 130 -11.74 3.05 -0.04
C VAL A 130 -10.44 2.84 -0.78
N PHE A 131 -9.35 3.44 -0.30
CA PHE A 131 -8.01 3.26 -0.87
C PHE A 131 -7.58 1.79 -0.87
N ARG A 132 -7.77 1.08 0.26
CA ARG A 132 -7.43 -0.35 0.36
C ARG A 132 -8.21 -1.20 -0.63
N ARG A 133 -9.54 -0.98 -0.74
CA ARG A 133 -10.38 -1.69 -1.73
C ARG A 133 -9.87 -1.49 -3.15
N MET A 134 -9.66 -0.24 -3.55
CA MET A 134 -9.14 0.06 -4.89
C MET A 134 -7.77 -0.59 -5.13
N ALA A 135 -6.91 -0.62 -4.13
CA ALA A 135 -5.59 -1.26 -4.20
C ALA A 135 -5.69 -2.78 -4.33
N VAL A 136 -6.63 -3.40 -3.61
CA VAL A 136 -6.89 -4.85 -3.69
C VAL A 136 -7.48 -5.22 -5.05
N ASP A 137 -8.46 -4.48 -5.53
CA ASP A 137 -9.07 -4.69 -6.86
C ASP A 137 -8.00 -4.61 -7.97
N ALA A 138 -7.04 -3.69 -7.82
CA ALA A 138 -5.94 -3.51 -8.79
C ALA A 138 -4.95 -4.67 -8.87
N ILE A 139 -4.96 -5.62 -7.92
CA ILE A 139 -3.97 -6.72 -7.84
C ILE A 139 -4.60 -8.11 -7.67
N GLU A 140 -5.90 -8.22 -7.46
CA GLU A 140 -6.55 -9.50 -7.10
C GLU A 140 -6.23 -10.63 -8.09
N ASP A 141 -6.17 -10.33 -9.37
CA ASP A 141 -5.87 -11.30 -10.42
C ASP A 141 -4.40 -11.74 -10.49
N ASP A 142 -3.49 -10.98 -9.88
CA ASP A 142 -2.04 -11.20 -9.98
C ASP A 142 -1.49 -12.12 -8.87
N VAL A 143 -2.21 -12.29 -7.77
CA VAL A 143 -1.71 -12.97 -6.57
C VAL A 143 -2.28 -14.37 -6.40
N GLY A 144 -1.40 -15.38 -6.46
CA GLY A 144 -1.79 -16.78 -6.29
C GLY A 144 -2.06 -17.15 -4.82
N ILE A 145 -3.06 -18.02 -4.59
CA ILE A 145 -3.45 -18.53 -3.26
C ILE A 145 -2.27 -19.18 -2.51
N GLY A 146 -1.32 -19.77 -3.22
CA GLY A 146 -0.14 -20.43 -2.63
C GLY A 146 0.74 -19.48 -1.82
N LEU A 147 0.96 -18.25 -2.32
CA LEU A 147 1.74 -17.22 -1.63
C LEU A 147 1.08 -16.80 -0.31
N LEU A 148 -0.24 -16.65 -0.30
CA LEU A 148 -1.00 -16.29 0.91
C LEU A 148 -0.80 -17.30 2.04
N GLN A 149 -0.80 -18.59 1.72
CA GLN A 149 -0.59 -19.66 2.70
C GLN A 149 0.86 -19.68 3.22
N GLN A 150 1.82 -19.46 2.34
CA GLN A 150 3.25 -19.46 2.67
C GLN A 150 3.60 -18.31 3.63
N ILE A 151 3.11 -17.10 3.39
CA ILE A 151 3.33 -15.94 4.26
C ILE A 151 2.76 -16.20 5.68
N LYS A 152 1.57 -16.80 5.76
CA LYS A 152 0.97 -17.18 7.05
C LYS A 152 1.80 -18.19 7.82
N GLU A 153 2.36 -19.16 7.15
CA GLU A 153 3.23 -20.18 7.76
C GLU A 153 4.51 -19.54 8.34
N TRP A 154 5.13 -18.60 7.62
CA TRP A 154 6.31 -17.88 8.09
C TRP A 154 6.01 -17.06 9.35
N VAL A 155 4.95 -16.24 9.33
CA VAL A 155 4.53 -15.43 10.49
C VAL A 155 4.21 -16.31 11.69
N LYS A 156 3.51 -17.43 11.48
CA LYS A 156 3.20 -18.40 12.54
C LYS A 156 4.46 -19.00 13.14
N THR A 157 5.43 -19.38 12.32
CA THR A 157 6.71 -19.96 12.76
C THR A 157 7.50 -18.96 13.60
N ILE A 158 7.61 -17.71 13.14
CA ILE A 158 8.33 -16.63 13.84
C ILE A 158 7.68 -16.34 15.21
N LYS A 159 6.34 -16.19 15.24
CA LYS A 159 5.59 -15.96 16.49
C LYS A 159 5.65 -17.13 17.46
N SER A 160 5.44 -18.36 16.98
CA SER A 160 5.41 -19.56 17.84
C SER A 160 6.74 -19.87 18.50
N ARG A 161 7.85 -19.43 17.91
CA ARG A 161 9.20 -19.59 18.44
C ARG A 161 9.69 -18.42 19.28
N GLY A 162 8.88 -17.37 19.45
CA GLY A 162 9.24 -16.17 20.21
C GLY A 162 10.43 -15.40 19.64
N LEU A 163 10.70 -15.52 18.32
CA LEU A 163 11.87 -14.91 17.67
C LEU A 163 11.83 -13.37 17.64
N LEU A 164 10.66 -12.78 17.82
CA LEU A 164 10.48 -11.32 17.89
C LEU A 164 10.74 -10.76 19.30
N GLU A 165 10.65 -11.60 20.32
CA GLU A 165 10.71 -11.20 21.73
C GLU A 165 12.08 -11.50 22.35
N ARG A 166 12.87 -12.40 21.72
CA ARG A 166 14.19 -12.78 22.22
C ARG A 166 15.23 -11.73 21.86
N SER A 167 15.78 -11.07 22.85
CA SER A 167 16.90 -10.13 22.68
C SER A 167 18.21 -10.83 22.98
N VAL A 168 18.86 -11.32 21.92
CA VAL A 168 20.20 -11.94 22.02
C VAL A 168 21.24 -10.89 22.48
N GLU A 169 21.02 -9.63 22.11
CA GLU A 169 21.84 -8.50 22.54
C GLU A 169 21.82 -8.31 24.07
N GLU A 170 20.67 -8.39 24.72
CA GLU A 170 20.56 -8.28 26.17
C GLU A 170 21.20 -9.48 26.87
N GLU A 171 21.04 -10.70 26.30
CA GLU A 171 21.72 -11.90 26.79
C GLU A 171 23.26 -11.69 26.74
N LYS A 172 23.77 -11.19 25.61
CA LYS A 172 25.19 -10.93 25.40
C LYS A 172 25.74 -9.87 26.37
N GLN A 173 25.05 -8.75 26.52
CA GLN A 173 25.44 -7.70 27.46
C GLN A 173 25.51 -8.21 28.91
N THR A 174 24.58 -9.10 29.31
CA THR A 174 24.55 -9.70 30.62
C THR A 174 25.77 -10.60 30.84
N VAL A 175 26.12 -11.45 29.86
CA VAL A 175 27.29 -12.33 29.91
C VAL A 175 28.59 -11.51 29.96
N ASP A 176 28.69 -10.48 29.11
CA ASP A 176 29.89 -9.62 29.08
C ASP A 176 30.07 -8.82 30.38
N ALA A 177 28.97 -8.40 31.02
CA ALA A 177 29.03 -7.76 32.33
C ALA A 177 29.55 -8.73 33.40
N GLN A 178 29.10 -9.99 33.39
CA GLN A 178 29.58 -11.03 34.29
C GLN A 178 31.07 -11.32 34.06
N ILE A 179 31.52 -11.41 32.80
CA ILE A 179 32.94 -11.59 32.48
C ILE A 179 33.78 -10.44 33.05
N ARG A 180 33.33 -9.18 32.90
CA ARG A 180 34.03 -7.98 33.42
C ARG A 180 34.14 -7.96 34.95
N GLU A 181 33.23 -8.58 35.69
CA GLU A 181 33.31 -8.66 37.14
C GLU A 181 34.52 -9.50 37.64
N TYR A 182 35.08 -10.35 36.79
CA TYR A 182 36.28 -11.14 37.10
C TYR A 182 37.60 -10.41 36.76
N ASP A 183 37.54 -9.36 35.91
CA ASP A 183 38.72 -8.56 35.58
C ASP A 183 39.20 -7.77 36.81
N GLY A 184 40.50 -7.72 37.00
CA GLY A 184 41.11 -7.04 38.14
C GLY A 184 41.07 -7.79 39.48
N ARG A 185 40.53 -9.04 39.54
CA ARG A 185 40.62 -9.87 40.76
C ARG A 185 42.04 -10.34 40.97
N GLU A 186 42.44 -10.45 42.26
CA GLU A 186 43.73 -11.02 42.64
C GLU A 186 43.65 -12.52 42.82
N THR A 187 44.55 -13.25 42.19
CA THR A 187 44.70 -14.70 42.46
C THR A 187 45.25 -14.93 43.85
N ALA A 188 45.16 -16.16 44.35
CA ALA A 188 45.76 -16.58 45.64
C ALA A 188 47.28 -16.30 45.74
N ASP A 189 47.95 -16.16 44.60
CA ASP A 189 49.39 -15.84 44.46
C ASP A 189 49.66 -14.33 44.32
N GLY A 190 48.66 -13.46 44.50
CA GLY A 190 48.79 -11.99 44.43
C GLY A 190 48.99 -11.42 43.02
N LYS A 191 48.68 -12.16 41.96
CA LYS A 191 48.66 -11.69 40.59
C LYS A 191 47.30 -11.13 40.23
N VAL A 192 47.26 -9.92 39.63
CA VAL A 192 46.01 -9.35 39.09
C VAL A 192 45.67 -10.07 37.79
N ILE A 193 44.47 -10.61 37.74
CA ILE A 193 43.90 -11.26 36.54
C ILE A 193 43.52 -10.16 35.55
N HIS A 194 43.95 -10.31 34.29
CA HIS A 194 43.49 -9.46 33.18
C HIS A 194 42.68 -10.32 32.23
N ILE A 195 41.42 -9.99 32.09
CA ILE A 195 40.47 -10.79 31.28
C ILE A 195 40.14 -10.00 30.02
N GLU A 196 40.54 -10.53 28.86
CA GLU A 196 40.13 -10.06 27.55
C GLU A 196 38.88 -10.87 27.11
N ASN A 197 37.78 -10.15 26.78
CA ASN A 197 36.61 -10.80 26.26
C ASN A 197 36.92 -11.41 24.88
N PRO A 198 36.73 -12.71 24.63
CA PRO A 198 37.06 -13.35 23.36
C PRO A 198 36.30 -12.76 22.14
N THR A 199 35.23 -12.00 22.36
CA THR A 199 34.41 -11.36 21.30
C THR A 199 34.59 -9.84 21.25
N GLU A 200 35.60 -9.25 21.95
CA GLU A 200 35.80 -7.79 22.00
C GLU A 200 36.00 -7.17 20.61
N ALA A 201 36.75 -7.83 19.73
CA ALA A 201 36.95 -7.39 18.36
C ALA A 201 35.63 -7.29 17.53
N LEU A 202 34.64 -8.12 17.83
CA LEU A 202 33.30 -8.03 17.23
C LEU A 202 32.49 -6.87 17.84
N GLU A 203 32.57 -6.67 19.16
CA GLU A 203 31.91 -5.58 19.84
C GLU A 203 32.36 -4.20 19.35
N GLU A 204 33.66 -4.04 19.05
CA GLU A 204 34.15 -2.81 18.44
C GLU A 204 33.55 -2.54 17.07
N LYS A 205 33.41 -3.57 16.24
CA LYS A 205 32.75 -3.44 14.92
C LYS A 205 31.25 -3.13 15.04
N LYS A 206 30.59 -3.72 16.02
CA LYS A 206 29.17 -3.49 16.28
C LYS A 206 28.87 -2.02 16.64
N LYS A 207 29.82 -1.30 17.23
CA LYS A 207 29.70 0.15 17.55
C LYS A 207 29.45 1.01 16.29
N SER A 208 29.86 0.57 15.11
CA SER A 208 29.60 1.28 13.84
C SER A 208 28.13 1.16 13.37
N GLY A 209 27.34 0.27 14.01
CA GLY A 209 25.95 -0.01 13.66
C GLY A 209 25.80 -1.14 12.62
N ILE A 210 24.71 -1.89 12.73
CA ILE A 210 24.45 -3.05 11.85
C ILE A 210 24.39 -2.65 10.38
N LEU A 211 23.75 -1.51 10.07
CA LEU A 211 23.60 -1.04 8.70
C LEU A 211 24.96 -0.86 8.00
N SER A 212 25.94 -0.25 8.67
CA SER A 212 27.30 -0.04 8.12
C SER A 212 28.11 -1.33 8.02
N LEU A 213 27.75 -2.38 8.76
CA LEU A 213 28.37 -3.69 8.63
C LEU A 213 27.86 -4.47 7.42
N VAL A 214 26.62 -4.25 7.01
CA VAL A 214 25.98 -5.04 5.95
C VAL A 214 25.95 -4.33 4.60
N LEU A 215 26.02 -3.00 4.58
CA LEU A 215 25.97 -2.19 3.35
C LEU A 215 27.04 -1.08 3.37
N PRO A 216 27.67 -0.78 2.21
CA PRO A 216 28.47 0.41 2.02
C PRO A 216 27.63 1.68 2.15
N GLU A 217 28.14 2.71 2.80
CA GLU A 217 27.41 3.98 2.98
C GLU A 217 27.04 4.68 1.65
N GLU A 218 27.83 4.47 0.62
CA GLU A 218 27.64 5.05 -0.72
C GLU A 218 26.45 4.49 -1.47
N GLU A 219 25.97 3.30 -1.08
CA GLU A 219 24.82 2.64 -1.68
C GLU A 219 23.48 3.00 -1.01
N ILE A 220 23.51 3.81 0.06
CA ILE A 220 22.33 4.12 0.86
C ILE A 220 21.81 5.51 0.51
N SER A 221 20.53 5.61 0.14
CA SER A 221 19.83 6.88 -0.03
C SER A 221 19.67 7.62 1.30
N ASP A 222 19.86 8.94 1.27
CA ASP A 222 19.64 9.83 2.43
C ASP A 222 18.51 10.83 2.16
N ARG A 223 17.57 10.47 1.28
CA ARG A 223 16.41 11.30 0.96
C ARG A 223 15.47 11.38 2.14
N ARG A 224 14.72 12.50 2.19
CA ARG A 224 13.82 12.81 3.29
C ARG A 224 12.46 13.23 2.77
N ILE A 225 11.43 12.96 3.58
CA ILE A 225 10.05 13.36 3.36
C ILE A 225 9.66 14.46 4.34
N GLU A 226 8.83 15.42 3.88
CA GLU A 226 8.26 16.45 4.74
C GLU A 226 6.96 15.95 5.37
N THR A 227 6.91 15.84 6.69
CA THR A 227 5.78 15.27 7.44
C THR A 227 4.65 16.26 7.71
N GLU A 228 4.91 17.57 7.57
CA GLU A 228 3.92 18.62 7.87
C GLU A 228 2.67 18.61 6.97
N GLN A 229 2.76 17.94 5.82
CA GLN A 229 1.69 17.88 4.82
C GLN A 229 0.92 16.56 4.81
N PHE A 230 1.10 15.72 5.80
CA PHE A 230 0.44 14.42 5.86
C PHE A 230 -1.08 14.54 5.99
N ILE A 231 -1.79 13.56 5.43
CA ILE A 231 -3.26 13.51 5.40
C ILE A 231 -3.84 13.56 6.81
N GLU A 232 -3.21 12.90 7.77
CA GLU A 232 -3.62 12.86 9.18
C GLU A 232 -3.53 14.23 9.88
N ALA A 233 -2.66 15.12 9.41
CA ALA A 233 -2.46 16.45 9.98
C ALA A 233 -3.43 17.51 9.41
N ARG A 234 -4.27 17.15 8.41
CA ARG A 234 -5.20 18.08 7.79
C ARG A 234 -6.50 18.15 8.57
N GLU A 235 -7.03 19.37 8.72
CA GLU A 235 -8.38 19.58 9.21
C GLU A 235 -9.39 18.88 8.27
N GLU A 236 -10.43 18.28 8.84
CA GLU A 236 -11.51 17.67 8.06
C GLU A 236 -12.06 18.69 7.06
N ARG A 237 -11.91 18.38 5.78
CA ARG A 237 -12.48 19.20 4.70
C ARG A 237 -14.00 19.13 4.75
N ASP A 238 -14.62 20.24 4.32
CA ASP A 238 -16.07 20.48 4.34
C ASP A 238 -16.89 19.21 4.08
N GLN A 239 -17.84 18.97 5.00
CA GLN A 239 -18.75 17.84 5.00
C GLN A 239 -19.64 17.84 3.75
N ILE A 240 -19.11 17.31 2.68
CA ILE A 240 -19.95 16.77 1.63
C ILE A 240 -20.60 15.54 2.24
N ASN A 241 -21.89 15.32 1.99
CA ASN A 241 -22.60 14.13 2.45
C ASN A 241 -21.82 12.88 2.00
N ARG A 242 -20.82 12.51 2.80
CA ARG A 242 -20.01 11.32 2.60
C ARG A 242 -20.96 10.16 2.71
N GLY A 243 -21.26 9.51 1.60
CA GLY A 243 -22.13 8.36 1.58
C GLY A 243 -21.52 7.32 2.51
N ASN A 244 -22.30 6.83 3.46
CA ASN A 244 -21.92 5.63 4.18
C ASN A 244 -21.70 4.54 3.13
N ILE A 245 -20.43 4.23 2.88
CA ILE A 245 -20.06 3.04 2.12
C ILE A 245 -20.65 1.90 2.94
N ALA A 246 -21.62 1.19 2.38
CA ALA A 246 -22.15 0.01 3.01
C ALA A 246 -21.05 -1.06 2.97
N LEU A 247 -20.25 -1.11 4.03
CA LEU A 247 -19.25 -2.15 4.23
C LEU A 247 -20.02 -3.48 4.24
N GLN A 248 -19.79 -4.31 3.25
CA GLN A 248 -20.30 -5.67 3.26
C GLN A 248 -19.65 -6.38 4.45
N SER A 249 -20.44 -7.12 5.23
CA SER A 249 -19.93 -7.89 6.35
C SER A 249 -19.06 -9.01 5.80
N GLN A 250 -17.74 -8.83 5.91
CA GLN A 250 -16.73 -9.78 5.47
C GLN A 250 -16.49 -10.83 6.56
N THR A 251 -16.19 -12.05 6.14
CA THR A 251 -15.67 -13.08 7.03
C THR A 251 -14.25 -12.74 7.47
N GLU A 252 -13.79 -13.30 8.59
CA GLU A 252 -12.40 -13.11 9.05
C GLU A 252 -11.36 -13.58 8.01
N TRP A 253 -11.71 -14.60 7.20
CA TRP A 253 -10.87 -15.07 6.11
C TRP A 253 -10.76 -14.04 4.96
N GLU A 254 -11.86 -13.42 4.59
CA GLU A 254 -11.89 -12.38 3.55
C GLU A 254 -11.08 -11.17 3.95
N LYS A 255 -11.21 -10.69 5.18
CA LYS A 255 -10.42 -9.59 5.72
C LYS A 255 -8.92 -9.90 5.70
N GLU A 256 -8.54 -11.11 6.10
CA GLU A 256 -7.14 -11.51 6.12
C GLU A 256 -6.57 -11.65 4.71
N LYS A 257 -7.37 -12.18 3.75
CA LYS A 257 -7.01 -12.22 2.33
C LYS A 257 -6.79 -10.82 1.79
N GLU A 258 -7.74 -9.92 2.00
CA GLU A 258 -7.69 -8.52 1.56
C GLU A 258 -6.47 -7.80 2.12
N ARG A 259 -6.16 -7.99 3.41
CA ARG A 259 -4.97 -7.42 4.04
C ARG A 259 -3.67 -7.88 3.38
N ILE A 260 -3.54 -9.17 3.06
CA ILE A 260 -2.34 -9.68 2.39
C ILE A 260 -2.28 -9.15 0.95
N LEU A 261 -3.40 -9.13 0.22
CA LEU A 261 -3.46 -8.55 -1.12
C LEU A 261 -3.04 -7.08 -1.11
N PHE A 262 -3.52 -6.31 -0.14
CA PHE A 262 -3.10 -4.92 0.02
C PHE A 262 -1.58 -4.79 0.23
N HIS A 263 -0.96 -5.66 1.03
CA HIS A 263 0.49 -5.65 1.21
C HIS A 263 1.25 -6.03 -0.07
N GLU A 264 0.75 -6.99 -0.86
CA GLU A 264 1.34 -7.31 -2.17
C GLU A 264 1.19 -6.15 -3.17
N TYR A 265 0.06 -5.41 -3.10
CA TYR A 265 -0.09 -4.17 -3.87
C TYR A 265 1.01 -3.15 -3.52
N LEU A 266 1.27 -2.93 -2.21
CA LEU A 266 2.34 -2.04 -1.78
C LEU A 266 3.70 -2.48 -2.32
N LEU A 267 4.01 -3.78 -2.23
CA LEU A 267 5.26 -4.34 -2.75
C LEU A 267 5.36 -4.22 -4.28
N LYS A 268 4.25 -4.26 -5.01
CA LYS A 268 4.24 -4.15 -6.47
C LYS A 268 4.45 -2.71 -6.96
N TYR A 269 3.77 -1.74 -6.34
CA TYR A 269 3.69 -0.37 -6.83
C TYR A 269 4.60 0.63 -6.12
N MET A 270 5.17 0.27 -4.96
CA MET A 270 6.03 1.15 -4.17
C MET A 270 7.50 0.73 -4.22
N GLY A 271 8.38 1.73 -4.12
CA GLY A 271 9.82 1.51 -4.08
C GLY A 271 10.27 0.85 -2.78
N ARG A 272 11.34 0.07 -2.86
CA ARG A 272 12.03 -0.57 -1.73
C ARG A 272 13.52 -0.68 -2.03
N TYR A 273 14.35 -0.98 -1.05
CA TYR A 273 15.80 -1.08 -1.25
C TYR A 273 16.19 -1.97 -2.44
N SER A 274 15.55 -3.14 -2.60
CA SER A 274 15.80 -4.05 -3.74
C SER A 274 15.30 -3.52 -5.09
N THR A 275 14.37 -2.55 -5.09
CA THR A 275 13.78 -1.96 -6.31
C THR A 275 13.43 -0.50 -6.03
N GLU A 276 14.42 0.37 -6.16
CA GLU A 276 14.32 1.78 -5.81
C GLU A 276 13.41 2.57 -6.77
N LYS A 277 12.52 3.40 -6.21
CA LYS A 277 11.71 4.35 -7.00
C LYS A 277 12.39 5.72 -7.05
N LYS A 278 13.37 5.87 -7.93
CA LYS A 278 14.25 7.07 -8.01
C LYS A 278 13.55 8.38 -8.37
N THR A 279 12.34 8.33 -8.91
CA THR A 279 11.51 9.49 -9.24
C THR A 279 10.76 10.05 -8.05
N SER A 280 10.73 9.34 -6.94
CA SER A 280 9.99 9.63 -5.71
C SER A 280 10.82 10.47 -4.71
N PRO A 281 10.17 11.19 -3.79
CA PRO A 281 10.83 11.82 -2.65
C PRO A 281 11.59 10.84 -1.75
N LEU A 282 11.00 9.66 -1.50
CA LEU A 282 11.67 8.53 -0.85
C LEU A 282 11.87 7.39 -1.85
N TRP A 283 13.07 6.77 -1.83
CA TRP A 283 13.35 5.62 -2.68
C TRP A 283 12.92 4.31 -2.01
N TYR A 284 12.95 4.25 -0.66
CA TYR A 284 12.62 3.09 0.17
C TYR A 284 11.26 3.25 0.82
N GLN A 285 10.22 3.28 -0.01
CA GLN A 285 8.84 3.59 0.40
C GLN A 285 8.22 2.50 1.28
N VAL A 286 8.48 1.23 0.98
CA VAL A 286 7.96 0.11 1.79
C VAL A 286 8.59 0.11 3.17
N GLU A 287 9.90 0.38 3.25
CA GLU A 287 10.62 0.52 4.53
C GLU A 287 10.06 1.70 5.35
N TYR A 288 9.71 2.82 4.69
CA TYR A 288 9.02 3.94 5.33
C TYR A 288 7.65 3.52 5.88
N ILE A 289 6.86 2.77 5.12
CA ILE A 289 5.54 2.30 5.57
C ILE A 289 5.68 1.45 6.84
N ILE A 290 6.73 0.64 6.94
CA ILE A 290 7.02 -0.20 8.11
C ILE A 290 7.54 0.63 9.28
N ALA A 291 8.56 1.47 9.05
CA ALA A 291 9.30 2.17 10.10
C ALA A 291 8.67 3.52 10.49
N GLY A 292 8.32 4.35 9.50
CA GLY A 292 7.73 5.69 9.69
C GLY A 292 8.73 6.78 10.02
N GLU A 293 10.00 6.58 9.73
CA GLU A 293 11.06 7.57 9.94
C GLU A 293 11.12 8.56 8.76
N GLU A 294 11.70 9.74 8.97
CA GLU A 294 11.69 10.82 7.97
C GLU A 294 12.67 10.58 6.79
N SER A 295 13.66 9.70 6.95
CA SER A 295 14.68 9.48 5.93
C SER A 295 14.77 8.02 5.48
N ASP A 296 15.15 7.83 4.20
CA ASP A 296 15.41 6.50 3.63
C ASP A 296 16.42 5.70 4.47
N ARG A 297 17.51 6.33 4.90
CA ARG A 297 18.55 5.72 5.73
C ARG A 297 18.00 5.17 7.05
N GLU A 298 17.17 5.93 7.74
CA GLU A 298 16.61 5.53 9.03
C GLU A 298 15.55 4.46 8.89
N ASN A 299 14.74 4.53 7.84
CA ASN A 299 13.77 3.50 7.48
C ASN A 299 14.45 2.17 7.18
N LEU A 300 15.49 2.20 6.34
CA LEU A 300 16.28 1.03 6.00
C LEU A 300 16.99 0.45 7.24
N ARG A 301 17.59 1.31 8.08
CA ARG A 301 18.23 0.91 9.33
C ARG A 301 17.25 0.18 10.25
N TYR A 302 16.04 0.70 10.41
CA TYR A 302 15.00 0.08 11.22
C TYR A 302 14.65 -1.34 10.72
N VAL A 303 14.41 -1.49 9.44
CA VAL A 303 14.06 -2.78 8.82
C VAL A 303 15.22 -3.76 8.95
N ILE A 304 16.44 -3.35 8.60
CA ILE A 304 17.65 -4.20 8.70
C ILE A 304 17.89 -4.65 10.13
N ASN A 305 17.77 -3.77 11.12
CA ASN A 305 17.94 -4.15 12.52
C ASN A 305 16.92 -5.20 12.96
N ARG A 306 15.67 -5.11 12.48
CA ARG A 306 14.65 -6.14 12.79
C ARG A 306 14.93 -7.48 12.12
N ILE A 307 15.36 -7.47 10.86
CA ILE A 307 15.78 -8.70 10.16
C ILE A 307 16.96 -9.32 10.92
N PHE A 308 17.96 -8.51 11.26
CA PHE A 308 19.14 -8.93 11.98
C PHE A 308 18.79 -9.60 13.32
N ALA A 309 17.94 -8.97 14.13
CA ALA A 309 17.52 -9.52 15.43
C ALA A 309 16.84 -10.89 15.29
N ILE A 310 15.97 -11.07 14.29
CA ILE A 310 15.34 -12.35 14.01
C ILE A 310 16.40 -13.40 13.61
N ARG A 311 17.33 -13.03 12.74
CA ARG A 311 18.41 -13.94 12.31
C ARG A 311 19.31 -14.32 13.46
N GLU A 312 19.70 -13.35 14.29
CA GLU A 312 20.54 -13.58 15.46
C GLU A 312 19.87 -14.54 16.47
N ALA A 313 18.56 -14.37 16.71
CA ALA A 313 17.78 -15.27 17.57
C ALA A 313 17.71 -16.70 16.99
N VAL A 314 17.51 -16.84 15.68
CA VAL A 314 17.49 -18.14 14.99
C VAL A 314 18.86 -18.81 15.04
N ASN A 315 19.92 -18.06 14.73
CA ASN A 315 21.30 -18.56 14.70
C ASN A 315 21.79 -18.97 16.09
N ALA A 316 21.48 -18.18 17.13
CA ALA A 316 21.78 -18.53 18.51
C ALA A 316 21.02 -19.81 18.94
N ALA A 317 19.72 -19.88 18.64
CA ALA A 317 18.93 -21.08 18.96
C ALA A 317 19.47 -22.35 18.28
N TYR A 318 19.94 -22.22 17.04
CA TYR A 318 20.58 -23.33 16.33
C TYR A 318 21.90 -23.76 17.01
N LEU A 319 22.77 -22.83 17.37
CA LEU A 319 24.06 -23.14 18.02
C LEU A 319 23.89 -23.77 19.39
N PHE A 320 22.95 -23.26 20.20
CA PHE A 320 22.62 -23.89 21.50
C PHE A 320 21.99 -25.28 21.36
N GLY A 321 21.33 -25.56 20.25
CA GLY A 321 20.70 -26.86 19.96
C GLY A 321 21.61 -27.88 19.26
N SER A 322 22.76 -27.46 18.71
CA SER A 322 23.70 -28.31 17.99
C SER A 322 24.78 -28.84 18.93
N GLU A 323 24.74 -30.14 19.26
CA GLU A 323 25.74 -30.76 20.14
C GLU A 323 27.18 -30.56 19.63
N GLU A 324 27.39 -30.68 18.32
CA GLU A 324 28.71 -30.54 17.71
C GLU A 324 29.25 -29.11 17.82
N LYS A 325 28.44 -28.10 17.45
CA LYS A 325 28.87 -26.71 17.48
C LYS A 325 29.01 -26.17 18.89
N TYR A 326 28.13 -26.62 19.80
CA TYR A 326 28.24 -26.31 21.22
C TYR A 326 29.55 -26.83 21.81
N ALA A 327 29.88 -28.11 21.56
CA ALA A 327 31.12 -28.72 22.04
C ALA A 327 32.39 -28.06 21.52
N ILE A 328 32.36 -27.56 20.28
CA ILE A 328 33.48 -26.77 19.70
C ILE A 328 33.64 -25.44 20.46
N ALA A 329 32.55 -24.72 20.73
CA ALA A 329 32.57 -23.48 21.47
C ALA A 329 33.00 -23.68 22.93
N GLU A 330 32.52 -24.77 23.59
CA GLU A 330 32.87 -25.16 24.95
C GLU A 330 34.35 -25.47 25.08
N ALA A 331 34.89 -26.29 24.21
CA ALA A 331 36.32 -26.63 24.22
C ALA A 331 37.20 -25.39 24.06
N LEU A 332 36.79 -24.41 23.24
CA LEU A 332 37.53 -23.15 23.07
C LEU A 332 37.36 -22.24 24.30
N GLY A 333 36.13 -22.11 24.85
CA GLY A 333 35.84 -21.30 26.03
C GLY A 333 36.61 -21.78 27.26
N GLU A 334 36.63 -23.12 27.50
CA GLU A 334 37.43 -23.73 28.58
C GLU A 334 38.95 -23.49 28.36
N ALA A 335 39.41 -23.66 27.13
CA ALA A 335 40.82 -23.43 26.80
C ALA A 335 41.27 -21.96 27.07
N LEU A 336 40.44 -20.98 26.66
CA LEU A 336 40.67 -19.56 26.91
C LEU A 336 40.66 -19.25 28.42
N ALA A 337 39.70 -19.77 29.17
CA ALA A 337 39.62 -19.59 30.61
C ALA A 337 40.82 -20.20 31.35
N ALA A 338 41.31 -21.34 30.87
CA ALA A 338 42.53 -21.95 31.41
C ALA A 338 43.78 -21.12 31.13
N VAL A 339 43.92 -20.56 29.92
CA VAL A 339 45.05 -19.65 29.57
C VAL A 339 45.03 -18.41 30.43
N MET A 340 43.86 -17.86 30.74
CA MET A 340 43.70 -16.68 31.61
C MET A 340 43.77 -17.00 33.10
N MET A 341 44.01 -18.26 33.45
CA MET A 341 44.04 -18.78 34.83
C MET A 341 42.73 -18.61 35.63
N VAL A 342 41.58 -18.57 34.94
CA VAL A 342 40.26 -18.41 35.55
C VAL A 342 39.32 -19.48 35.00
N PRO A 343 39.51 -20.78 35.30
CA PRO A 343 38.71 -21.86 34.75
C PRO A 343 37.20 -21.75 35.10
N GLU A 344 36.86 -21.01 36.15
CA GLU A 344 35.49 -20.79 36.64
C GLU A 344 34.62 -20.03 35.65
N ILE A 345 35.21 -19.27 34.67
CA ILE A 345 34.47 -18.52 33.69
C ILE A 345 34.40 -19.20 32.32
N GLY A 346 34.82 -20.46 32.21
CA GLY A 346 34.82 -21.21 30.95
C GLY A 346 33.41 -21.26 30.30
N GLU A 347 32.37 -21.46 31.11
CA GLU A 347 30.97 -21.46 30.65
C GLU A 347 30.55 -20.07 30.12
N LEU A 348 30.93 -18.99 30.81
CA LEU A 348 30.65 -17.62 30.33
C LEU A 348 31.34 -17.29 28.99
N PHE A 349 32.58 -17.74 28.81
CA PHE A 349 33.28 -17.64 27.55
C PHE A 349 32.61 -18.47 26.46
N THR A 350 32.14 -19.67 26.74
CA THR A 350 31.38 -20.52 25.83
C THR A 350 30.14 -19.82 25.33
N ILE A 351 29.34 -19.24 26.24
CA ILE A 351 28.12 -18.48 25.87
C ILE A 351 28.48 -17.26 25.08
N SER A 352 29.50 -16.47 25.49
CA SER A 352 29.96 -15.29 24.77
C SER A 352 30.40 -15.63 23.34
N LEU A 353 31.13 -16.74 23.15
CA LEU A 353 31.56 -17.23 21.83
C LEU A 353 30.35 -17.66 20.96
N ILE A 354 29.37 -18.36 21.53
CA ILE A 354 28.15 -18.78 20.82
C ILE A 354 27.38 -17.55 20.35
N LEU A 355 27.16 -16.55 21.21
CA LEU A 355 26.43 -15.34 20.85
C LEU A 355 27.21 -14.51 19.80
N GLY A 356 28.53 -14.40 19.94
CA GLY A 356 29.39 -13.78 18.91
C GLY A 356 29.35 -14.53 17.58
N TRP A 357 29.25 -15.86 17.62
CA TRP A 357 29.13 -16.70 16.41
C TRP A 357 27.79 -16.52 15.72
N ALA A 358 26.71 -16.46 16.49
CA ALA A 358 25.37 -16.12 15.97
C ALA A 358 25.34 -14.74 15.33
N PHE A 359 25.99 -13.75 15.94
CA PHE A 359 26.13 -12.39 15.38
C PHE A 359 26.82 -12.42 14.02
N ALA A 360 27.99 -13.06 13.91
CA ALA A 360 28.77 -13.11 12.66
C ALA A 360 27.98 -13.78 11.53
N GLU A 361 27.31 -14.91 11.81
CA GLU A 361 26.45 -15.60 10.86
C GLU A 361 25.26 -14.72 10.45
N SER A 362 24.72 -13.89 11.36
CA SER A 362 23.60 -13.00 11.07
C SER A 362 24.02 -11.84 10.16
N VAL A 363 25.24 -11.34 10.31
CA VAL A 363 25.81 -10.34 9.37
C VAL A 363 25.93 -10.95 7.96
N TYR A 364 26.41 -12.19 7.87
CA TYR A 364 26.49 -12.91 6.59
C TYR A 364 25.09 -13.09 5.97
N ASP A 365 24.12 -13.55 6.74
CA ASP A 365 22.75 -13.79 6.31
C ASP A 365 22.11 -12.50 5.73
N VAL A 366 22.22 -11.38 6.45
CA VAL A 366 21.63 -10.11 6.02
C VAL A 366 22.31 -9.59 4.76
N ARG A 367 23.65 -9.68 4.65
CA ARG A 367 24.38 -9.31 3.44
C ARG A 367 23.91 -10.10 2.23
N THR A 368 23.77 -11.42 2.40
CA THR A 368 23.33 -12.34 1.34
C THR A 368 21.91 -12.00 0.86
N MET A 369 21.00 -11.71 1.80
CA MET A 369 19.62 -11.29 1.44
C MET A 369 19.59 -9.94 0.74
N LEU A 370 20.42 -8.98 1.16
CA LEU A 370 20.51 -7.66 0.52
C LEU A 370 21.15 -7.74 -0.89
N ALA A 371 21.98 -8.74 -1.14
CA ALA A 371 22.51 -9.05 -2.47
C ALA A 371 21.49 -9.71 -3.40
N GLY A 372 20.29 -10.08 -2.89
CA GLY A 372 19.19 -10.65 -3.67
C GLY A 372 18.99 -12.15 -3.52
N ASP A 373 19.82 -12.83 -2.72
CA ASP A 373 19.73 -14.26 -2.47
C ASP A 373 18.73 -14.56 -1.33
N LYS A 374 18.34 -15.84 -1.23
CA LYS A 374 17.45 -16.32 -0.17
C LYS A 374 18.21 -17.17 0.86
N ILE A 375 17.77 -17.10 2.10
CA ILE A 375 18.36 -17.82 3.24
C ILE A 375 17.27 -18.66 3.93
N PRO A 376 17.55 -19.92 4.30
CA PRO A 376 16.60 -20.72 5.04
C PRO A 376 16.21 -20.04 6.36
N LEU A 377 14.91 -20.06 6.68
CA LEU A 377 14.42 -19.52 7.95
C LEU A 377 15.10 -20.18 9.14
N LEU A 378 15.28 -21.51 9.09
CA LEU A 378 15.96 -22.30 10.11
C LEU A 378 17.29 -22.82 9.57
N LYS A 379 18.35 -22.68 10.37
CA LYS A 379 19.69 -23.18 10.02
C LYS A 379 19.84 -24.68 10.18
N SER A 380 20.78 -25.22 9.41
CA SER A 380 21.29 -26.60 9.49
C SER A 380 22.82 -26.59 9.29
N ASP A 381 23.47 -27.71 9.46
CA ASP A 381 24.92 -27.82 9.25
C ASP A 381 25.35 -27.48 7.83
N SER A 382 24.52 -27.83 6.85
CA SER A 382 24.76 -27.51 5.43
C SER A 382 24.55 -26.04 5.05
N THR A 383 23.83 -25.28 5.86
CA THR A 383 23.50 -23.85 5.61
C THR A 383 24.23 -22.90 6.56
N TRP A 384 25.16 -23.41 7.36
CA TRP A 384 26.01 -22.63 8.26
C TRP A 384 27.32 -22.25 7.56
N HIS A 385 27.69 -20.97 7.56
CA HIS A 385 28.80 -20.46 6.77
C HIS A 385 29.99 -19.99 7.62
N CYS A 386 29.76 -19.29 8.72
CA CYS A 386 30.83 -18.68 9.51
C CYS A 386 31.58 -19.71 10.37
N GLY A 387 32.90 -19.69 10.31
CA GLY A 387 33.77 -20.46 11.21
C GLY A 387 34.05 -19.72 12.52
N LEU A 388 34.22 -20.47 13.63
CA LEU A 388 34.48 -19.88 14.96
C LEU A 388 35.79 -19.05 15.00
N GLN A 389 36.80 -19.39 14.18
CA GLN A 389 38.04 -18.64 14.12
C GLN A 389 37.91 -17.21 13.59
N MET A 390 36.90 -16.96 12.73
CA MET A 390 36.61 -15.62 12.22
C MET A 390 36.22 -14.65 13.32
N ILE A 391 35.53 -15.17 14.34
CA ILE A 391 35.05 -14.40 15.48
C ILE A 391 36.20 -13.83 16.30
N LEU A 392 37.20 -14.69 16.61
CA LEU A 392 38.38 -14.30 17.38
C LEU A 392 39.21 -13.25 16.67
N GLN A 393 39.20 -13.24 15.33
CA GLN A 393 39.92 -12.26 14.51
C GLN A 393 39.08 -11.00 14.23
N GLY A 394 37.81 -10.98 14.62
CA GLY A 394 36.86 -9.93 14.27
C GLY A 394 36.63 -9.82 12.75
N ASN A 395 36.90 -10.88 11.98
CA ASN A 395 36.75 -10.86 10.54
C ASN A 395 35.31 -11.25 10.16
N LEU A 396 34.55 -10.30 9.59
CA LEU A 396 33.18 -10.48 9.13
C LEU A 396 33.08 -10.59 7.59
N THR A 397 34.21 -10.67 6.91
CA THR A 397 34.28 -10.83 5.47
C THR A 397 34.58 -12.27 5.13
N ASP A 398 33.57 -13.06 4.79
CA ASP A 398 33.80 -14.33 4.12
C ASP A 398 33.32 -14.22 2.67
N GLU A 399 34.16 -14.69 1.74
CA GLU A 399 33.83 -14.87 0.32
C GLU A 399 33.08 -16.21 0.08
N GLY A 400 32.39 -16.70 1.11
CA GLY A 400 31.64 -17.94 1.05
C GLY A 400 30.52 -17.87 0.00
N ARG A 401 30.57 -18.77 -0.98
CA ARG A 401 29.55 -18.93 -2.01
C ARG A 401 28.20 -19.24 -1.38
N SER A 402 27.15 -18.53 -1.82
CA SER A 402 25.77 -18.93 -1.71
C SER A 402 25.61 -20.41 -2.07
N GLY A 403 25.12 -21.21 -1.16
CA GLY A 403 24.69 -22.57 -1.47
C GLY A 403 23.43 -22.50 -2.34
N ASP A 404 23.17 -23.56 -3.12
CA ASP A 404 21.96 -23.70 -3.93
C ASP A 404 20.70 -23.54 -3.06
N ALA A 405 20.17 -22.32 -3.02
CA ALA A 405 18.99 -21.94 -2.24
C ALA A 405 17.78 -21.97 -3.18
N ASP A 406 17.02 -23.07 -3.15
CA ASP A 406 15.76 -23.22 -3.90
C ASP A 406 14.68 -23.95 -3.06
N ALA A 407 14.79 -23.99 -1.74
CA ALA A 407 13.75 -24.56 -0.92
C ALA A 407 12.60 -23.56 -0.70
N VAL A 408 11.37 -24.07 -0.71
CA VAL A 408 10.13 -23.29 -0.42
C VAL A 408 10.18 -22.60 0.96
N THR A 409 11.13 -22.96 1.82
CA THR A 409 11.32 -22.40 3.16
C THR A 409 12.30 -21.24 3.23
N ASP A 410 12.95 -20.88 2.12
CA ASP A 410 13.99 -19.86 2.10
C ASP A 410 13.37 -18.47 1.93
N LEU A 411 13.83 -17.51 2.74
CA LEU A 411 13.35 -16.13 2.76
C LEU A 411 14.41 -15.19 2.20
N GLY A 412 13.95 -14.31 1.29
CA GLY A 412 14.71 -13.15 0.83
C GLY A 412 14.33 -11.89 1.60
N TYR A 413 14.95 -10.78 1.22
CA TYR A 413 14.67 -9.46 1.82
C TYR A 413 13.18 -9.07 1.73
N GLU A 414 12.55 -9.26 0.56
CA GLU A 414 11.14 -8.95 0.34
C GLU A 414 10.20 -9.81 1.19
N ASP A 415 10.56 -11.04 1.48
CA ASP A 415 9.74 -11.92 2.33
C ASP A 415 9.72 -11.42 3.78
N TYR A 416 10.80 -10.83 4.27
CA TYR A 416 10.82 -10.14 5.56
C TYR A 416 9.97 -8.86 5.54
N LEU A 417 9.96 -8.09 4.44
CA LEU A 417 9.06 -6.93 4.30
C LEU A 417 7.59 -7.37 4.39
N ARG A 418 7.19 -8.47 3.72
CA ARG A 418 5.85 -9.07 3.85
C ARG A 418 5.49 -9.39 5.29
N ILE A 419 6.41 -10.04 5.99
CA ILE A 419 6.23 -10.39 7.40
C ILE A 419 6.04 -9.13 8.26
N PHE A 420 6.86 -8.10 8.06
CA PHE A 420 6.78 -6.88 8.85
C PHE A 420 5.52 -6.07 8.56
N LEU A 421 5.06 -5.96 7.31
CA LEU A 421 3.80 -5.34 6.96
C LEU A 421 2.62 -6.02 7.69
N LEU A 422 2.61 -7.36 7.76
CA LEU A 422 1.59 -8.11 8.52
C LEU A 422 1.67 -7.92 10.04
N LEU A 423 2.82 -7.50 10.57
CA LEU A 423 3.00 -7.22 12.00
C LEU A 423 2.67 -5.77 12.36
N CYS A 424 2.62 -4.87 11.37
CA CYS A 424 2.25 -3.48 11.57
C CYS A 424 0.73 -3.33 11.75
N ASP A 425 0.33 -2.24 12.39
CA ASP A 425 -1.07 -1.83 12.47
C ASP A 425 -1.58 -1.41 11.08
N GLU A 426 -2.74 -1.94 10.70
CA GLU A 426 -3.31 -1.75 9.36
C GLU A 426 -3.62 -0.29 9.04
N ARG A 427 -4.14 0.46 10.01
CA ARG A 427 -4.41 1.89 9.86
C ARG A 427 -3.13 2.66 9.56
N THR A 428 -2.09 2.40 10.34
CA THR A 428 -0.77 3.04 10.16
C THR A 428 -0.19 2.74 8.77
N VAL A 429 -0.23 1.48 8.33
CA VAL A 429 0.21 1.08 6.98
C VAL A 429 -0.56 1.84 5.91
N THR A 430 -1.88 1.92 6.04
CA THR A 430 -2.76 2.58 5.07
C THR A 430 -2.46 4.08 4.95
N TYR A 431 -2.36 4.80 6.07
CA TYR A 431 -2.09 6.24 6.05
C TYR A 431 -0.70 6.56 5.50
N ARG A 432 0.33 5.80 5.90
CA ARG A 432 1.67 5.97 5.35
C ARG A 432 1.72 5.68 3.84
N ALA A 433 0.99 4.66 3.37
CA ALA A 433 0.86 4.38 1.95
C ALA A 433 0.17 5.52 1.19
N MET A 434 -0.94 6.04 1.70
CA MET A 434 -1.62 7.20 1.10
C MET A 434 -0.73 8.45 1.07
N ASN A 435 0.04 8.72 2.13
CA ASN A 435 0.98 9.83 2.17
C ASN A 435 2.06 9.70 1.08
N ILE A 436 2.60 8.51 0.86
CA ILE A 436 3.58 8.25 -0.21
C ILE A 436 2.96 8.48 -1.59
N VAL A 437 1.77 7.94 -1.85
CA VAL A 437 1.07 8.13 -3.12
C VAL A 437 0.88 9.61 -3.41
N GLU A 438 0.42 10.39 -2.44
CA GLU A 438 0.22 11.82 -2.60
C GLU A 438 1.52 12.57 -2.86
N GLN A 439 2.58 12.29 -2.10
CA GLN A 439 3.88 12.94 -2.30
C GLN A 439 4.50 12.59 -3.67
N ASP A 440 4.37 11.36 -4.11
CA ASP A 440 4.84 10.94 -5.43
C ASP A 440 4.13 11.65 -6.58
N ILE A 441 2.83 11.84 -6.46
CA ILE A 441 2.07 12.58 -7.48
C ILE A 441 2.44 14.07 -7.46
N ARG A 442 2.64 14.67 -6.29
CA ARG A 442 3.01 16.10 -6.16
C ARG A 442 4.33 16.48 -6.83
N VAL A 443 5.30 15.58 -6.90
CA VAL A 443 6.57 15.85 -7.60
C VAL A 443 6.45 15.75 -9.11
N THR A 444 5.32 15.29 -9.64
CA THR A 444 5.09 15.26 -11.08
C THR A 444 4.68 16.64 -11.62
N PRO A 445 5.08 17.00 -12.85
CA PRO A 445 4.77 18.31 -13.42
C PRO A 445 3.25 18.59 -13.48
N GLY A 446 2.83 19.71 -12.93
CA GLY A 446 1.43 20.14 -12.95
C GLY A 446 0.59 19.67 -11.76
N ASN A 447 1.11 18.79 -10.89
CA ASN A 447 0.35 18.19 -9.79
C ASN A 447 0.79 18.66 -8.39
N GLN A 448 1.45 19.81 -8.27
CA GLN A 448 2.00 20.30 -7.00
C GLN A 448 0.93 20.50 -5.91
N ASN A 449 -0.31 20.75 -6.31
CA ASN A 449 -1.46 20.95 -5.40
C ASN A 449 -2.29 19.67 -5.20
N PHE A 450 -1.85 18.54 -5.74
CA PHE A 450 -2.59 17.29 -5.66
C PHE A 450 -2.85 16.89 -4.20
N CYS A 451 -4.07 16.45 -3.93
CA CYS A 451 -4.52 15.97 -2.64
C CYS A 451 -5.37 14.72 -2.82
N LEU A 452 -4.96 13.63 -2.21
CA LEU A 452 -5.67 12.35 -2.33
C LEU A 452 -7.08 12.41 -1.73
N ASP A 453 -7.28 13.22 -0.70
CA ASP A 453 -8.58 13.48 -0.08
C ASP A 453 -9.57 14.30 -0.95
N ALA A 454 -9.12 14.81 -2.11
CA ALA A 454 -9.98 15.39 -3.13
C ALA A 454 -10.31 14.40 -4.27
N CYS A 455 -9.80 13.17 -4.22
CA CYS A 455 -10.02 12.17 -5.25
C CYS A 455 -11.29 11.36 -4.96
N ILE A 456 -12.22 11.33 -5.92
CA ILE A 456 -13.50 10.63 -5.82
C ILE A 456 -13.36 9.26 -6.49
N ALA A 457 -13.65 8.20 -5.73
CA ALA A 457 -13.70 6.81 -6.19
C ALA A 457 -15.11 6.36 -6.59
N GLU A 458 -16.15 6.86 -5.89
CA GLU A 458 -17.55 6.55 -6.19
C GLU A 458 -18.35 7.84 -6.15
N LEU A 459 -19.27 8.02 -7.10
CA LEU A 459 -20.10 9.20 -7.12
C LEU A 459 -21.54 8.87 -7.52
N GLN A 460 -22.48 9.66 -6.98
CA GLN A 460 -23.89 9.62 -7.36
C GLN A 460 -24.35 11.03 -7.66
N MET A 461 -24.84 11.24 -8.88
CA MET A 461 -25.32 12.52 -9.37
C MET A 461 -26.84 12.51 -9.54
N ASN A 462 -27.47 13.61 -9.19
CA ASN A 462 -28.86 13.89 -9.49
C ASN A 462 -28.91 15.08 -10.46
N VAL A 463 -29.57 14.92 -11.59
CA VAL A 463 -29.67 15.95 -12.62
C VAL A 463 -31.14 16.28 -12.87
N ARG A 464 -31.41 17.61 -12.98
CA ARG A 464 -32.70 18.13 -13.39
C ARG A 464 -32.61 18.66 -14.80
N VAL A 465 -33.44 18.10 -15.69
CA VAL A 465 -33.53 18.45 -17.10
C VAL A 465 -34.93 18.98 -17.41
N LYS A 466 -35.00 20.06 -18.21
CA LYS A 466 -36.23 20.72 -18.61
C LYS A 466 -36.36 20.79 -20.13
N SER A 467 -37.56 20.53 -20.64
CA SER A 467 -37.91 20.76 -22.02
C SER A 467 -38.57 22.11 -22.18
N ARG A 468 -38.09 22.89 -23.15
CA ARG A 468 -38.59 24.27 -23.43
C ARG A 468 -39.83 24.31 -24.33
N TYR A 469 -40.18 23.23 -25.02
CA TYR A 469 -41.32 23.20 -25.94
C TYR A 469 -42.55 22.52 -25.32
N GLY A 470 -43.73 23.06 -25.69
CA GLY A 470 -45.04 22.51 -25.33
C GLY A 470 -45.37 22.63 -23.83
N TYR A 471 -45.92 21.61 -23.24
CA TYR A 471 -46.10 21.55 -21.80
C TYR A 471 -44.70 21.36 -21.17
N SER A 472 -44.34 22.25 -20.26
CA SER A 472 -43.07 22.13 -19.54
C SER A 472 -42.97 20.79 -18.84
N VAL A 473 -42.03 19.96 -19.24
CA VAL A 473 -41.75 18.66 -18.63
C VAL A 473 -40.40 18.82 -17.88
N GLU A 474 -40.46 18.63 -16.56
CA GLU A 474 -39.26 18.51 -15.72
C GLU A 474 -39.01 17.04 -15.41
N ILE A 475 -37.78 16.59 -15.59
CA ILE A 475 -37.36 15.22 -15.31
C ILE A 475 -36.19 15.29 -14.36
N GLU A 476 -36.30 14.57 -13.25
CA GLU A 476 -35.17 14.29 -12.37
C GLU A 476 -34.66 12.88 -12.62
N ARG A 477 -33.36 12.73 -12.77
CA ARG A 477 -32.68 11.44 -12.94
C ARG A 477 -31.51 11.37 -11.98
N GLN A 478 -31.38 10.20 -11.37
CA GLN A 478 -30.27 9.88 -10.47
C GLN A 478 -29.49 8.70 -11.04
N LYS A 479 -28.17 8.83 -11.09
CA LYS A 479 -27.28 7.78 -11.53
C LYS A 479 -26.08 7.67 -10.60
N SER A 480 -25.67 6.45 -10.31
CA SER A 480 -24.52 6.14 -9.48
C SER A 480 -23.46 5.45 -10.32
N TYR A 481 -22.21 5.80 -10.10
CA TYR A 481 -21.05 5.10 -10.65
C TYR A 481 -20.08 4.72 -9.55
N ILE A 482 -19.54 3.51 -9.67
CA ILE A 482 -18.46 2.97 -8.84
C ILE A 482 -17.26 2.86 -9.76
N THR A 483 -16.14 3.48 -9.39
CA THR A 483 -14.90 3.38 -10.15
C THR A 483 -14.16 2.06 -9.85
N SER A 484 -14.90 0.94 -9.76
CA SER A 484 -14.26 -0.36 -9.69
C SER A 484 -13.73 -0.79 -11.06
N PHE A 485 -12.66 -1.55 -11.08
CA PHE A 485 -12.02 -2.06 -12.31
C PHE A 485 -12.98 -2.85 -13.21
N GLU A 486 -14.02 -3.46 -12.64
CA GLU A 486 -15.10 -4.13 -13.39
C GLU A 486 -15.87 -3.20 -14.32
N ALA A 487 -16.05 -1.93 -13.98
CA ALA A 487 -16.71 -0.96 -14.86
C ALA A 487 -15.84 -0.58 -16.07
N ALA A 488 -14.52 -0.59 -15.94
CA ALA A 488 -13.59 -0.28 -17.03
C ALA A 488 -13.43 -1.44 -18.02
N THR A 489 -13.58 -2.69 -17.58
CA THR A 489 -13.51 -3.89 -18.46
C THR A 489 -14.81 -4.16 -19.20
N GLY A 490 -15.96 -3.73 -18.68
CA GLY A 490 -17.27 -3.82 -19.37
C GLY A 490 -17.44 -2.86 -20.54
N MET A 491 -16.54 -1.88 -20.73
CA MET A 491 -16.56 -0.97 -21.90
C MET A 491 -15.81 -1.52 -23.12
N SER A 492 -15.24 -2.72 -23.07
CA SER A 492 -14.47 -3.33 -24.17
C SER A 492 -15.21 -4.48 -24.87
N GLU A 493 -16.47 -4.75 -24.57
CA GLU A 493 -17.38 -5.60 -25.34
C GLU A 493 -18.50 -4.72 -25.95
#